data_9306d7fa8098bd1aa222ae22c57bfc6f
#
_entry.id   9306d7fa8098bd1aa222ae22c57bfc6f
#
_cell.length_a   1.000
_cell.length_b   1.000
_cell.length_c   1.000
_cell.angle_alpha   90.00
_cell.angle_beta   90.00
_cell.angle_gamma   90.00
#
_symmetry.space_group_name_H-M   'P 1'
#
loop_
_entity.id
_entity.type
_entity.pdbx_description
1 polymer ?
#
loop_
_entity_poly.entity_id
_entity_poly.type
_entity_poly.pdbx_seq_one_letter_code
_entity_poly.pdbx_strand_id
1 'polypeptide(L)'
;AGMAYEAMNNAGVLKSNLIVVLNDNDMSIARPVGAMSNYLAKLLSGKLYFSLRETIKMIISSFSKRFSQKAGKAEDLFRNIVTGGTLFNELGFYYVGPIDGHDVENLVQIFENVKNSNHQGPVLIHVRTQKGKGYKPAEDSGDKYHGVSKFNISTGEQTKSNSNIPSYTKVFAETLIKHA
;
A
#
# COMPACT_ATOMS: atom_id res chain seq x y z
N ALA A 1 9.53 7.48 -4.92
CA ALA A 1 8.69 6.46 -5.59
C ALA A 1 9.15 6.14 -7.01
N GLY A 2 9.64 7.11 -7.82
CA GLY A 2 10.05 6.89 -9.22
C GLY A 2 11.08 5.76 -9.39
N MET A 3 12.18 5.81 -8.66
CA MET A 3 13.23 4.77 -8.72
C MET A 3 12.70 3.36 -8.39
N ALA A 4 11.74 3.23 -7.47
CA ALA A 4 11.14 1.93 -7.17
C ALA A 4 10.35 1.38 -8.36
N TYR A 5 9.61 2.22 -9.06
CA TYR A 5 8.86 1.80 -10.26
C TYR A 5 9.79 1.42 -11.41
N GLU A 6 10.90 2.14 -11.61
CA GLU A 6 11.92 1.78 -12.60
C GLU A 6 12.54 0.42 -12.28
N ALA A 7 12.90 0.18 -11.02
CA ALA A 7 13.44 -1.09 -10.58
C ALA A 7 12.44 -2.25 -10.76
N MET A 8 11.16 -2.03 -10.44
CA MET A 8 10.10 -3.02 -10.66
C MET A 8 9.91 -3.32 -12.15
N ASN A 9 9.85 -2.28 -12.99
CA ASN A 9 9.75 -2.48 -14.44
C ASN A 9 10.88 -3.34 -14.98
N ASN A 10 12.11 -3.08 -14.56
CA ASN A 10 13.26 -3.88 -14.95
C ASN A 10 13.20 -5.33 -14.42
N ALA A 11 12.81 -5.50 -13.16
CA ALA A 11 12.66 -6.83 -12.54
C ALA A 11 11.60 -7.69 -13.25
N GLY A 12 10.50 -7.07 -13.70
CA GLY A 12 9.45 -7.73 -14.45
C GLY A 12 9.92 -8.23 -15.82
N VAL A 13 10.64 -7.39 -16.57
CA VAL A 13 11.21 -7.77 -17.87
C VAL A 13 12.21 -8.92 -17.72
N LEU A 14 13.06 -8.87 -16.70
CA LEU A 14 14.06 -9.91 -16.41
C LEU A 14 13.45 -11.19 -15.82
N LYS A 15 12.15 -11.18 -15.48
CA LYS A 15 11.48 -12.27 -14.75
C LYS A 15 12.26 -12.70 -13.51
N SER A 16 12.81 -11.72 -12.79
CA SER A 16 13.62 -11.94 -11.61
C SER A 16 12.83 -12.71 -10.53
N ASN A 17 13.46 -13.68 -9.90
CA ASN A 17 12.87 -14.37 -8.75
C ASN A 17 12.98 -13.45 -7.51
N LEU A 18 12.06 -12.50 -7.41
CA LEU A 18 12.05 -11.42 -6.43
C LEU A 18 10.68 -11.33 -5.76
N ILE A 19 10.66 -11.22 -4.44
CA ILE A 19 9.46 -10.92 -3.66
C ILE A 19 9.56 -9.48 -3.19
N VAL A 20 8.60 -8.64 -3.60
CA VAL A 20 8.46 -7.26 -3.16
C VAL A 20 7.27 -7.17 -2.21
N VAL A 21 7.48 -6.65 -1.01
CA VAL A 21 6.40 -6.36 -0.06
C VAL A 21 6.07 -4.88 -0.14
N LEU A 22 4.87 -4.57 -0.61
CA LEU A 22 4.32 -3.22 -0.58
C LEU A 22 3.57 -3.03 0.73
N ASN A 23 4.18 -2.33 1.68
CA ASN A 23 3.55 -1.94 2.93
C ASN A 23 2.78 -0.62 2.75
N ASP A 24 1.48 -0.74 2.53
CA ASP A 24 0.57 0.38 2.34
C ASP A 24 -0.12 0.72 3.68
N ASN A 25 0.26 1.86 4.25
CA ASN A 25 -0.36 2.39 5.46
C ASN A 25 -1.21 3.64 5.20
N ASP A 26 -1.54 3.92 3.93
CA ASP A 26 -2.33 5.06 3.48
C ASP A 26 -1.79 6.42 4.00
N MET A 27 -0.48 6.49 4.24
CA MET A 27 0.16 7.65 4.82
C MET A 27 1.61 7.80 4.32
N SER A 28 2.01 9.03 4.04
CA SER A 28 3.41 9.43 3.86
C SER A 28 3.93 10.06 5.16
N ILE A 29 4.42 11.30 5.12
CA ILE A 29 4.73 12.09 6.34
C ILE A 29 3.43 12.55 6.98
N ALA A 30 2.42 12.89 6.15
CA ALA A 30 1.07 13.26 6.55
C ALA A 30 0.06 12.54 5.64
N ARG A 31 -1.22 12.65 5.97
CA ARG A 31 -2.28 12.13 5.10
C ARG A 31 -2.21 12.80 3.74
N PRO A 32 -2.42 12.05 2.64
CA PRO A 32 -2.43 12.64 1.31
C PRO A 32 -3.57 13.66 1.16
N VAL A 33 -3.23 14.87 0.72
CA VAL A 33 -4.18 16.00 0.55
C VAL A 33 -4.33 16.42 -0.91
N GLY A 34 -3.72 15.72 -1.84
CA GLY A 34 -3.71 16.10 -3.24
C GLY A 34 -5.00 15.76 -4.00
N ALA A 35 -5.33 16.55 -5.01
CA ALA A 35 -6.49 16.32 -5.88
C ALA A 35 -6.45 14.94 -6.57
N MET A 36 -5.29 14.48 -6.97
CA MET A 36 -5.07 13.14 -7.56
C MET A 36 -5.43 12.02 -6.58
N SER A 37 -5.04 12.15 -5.32
CA SER A 37 -5.37 11.18 -4.26
C SER A 37 -6.87 11.09 -4.04
N ASN A 38 -7.54 12.25 -3.97
CA ASN A 38 -8.98 12.33 -3.85
C ASN A 38 -9.70 11.78 -5.09
N TYR A 39 -9.16 12.01 -6.29
CA TYR A 39 -9.70 11.48 -7.53
C TYR A 39 -9.59 9.94 -7.56
N LEU A 40 -8.43 9.39 -7.25
CA LEU A 40 -8.22 7.94 -7.18
C LEU A 40 -9.10 7.29 -6.11
N ALA A 41 -9.21 7.90 -4.94
CA ALA A 41 -10.10 7.42 -3.89
C ALA A 41 -11.56 7.40 -4.35
N LYS A 42 -12.03 8.46 -5.04
CA LYS A 42 -13.38 8.52 -5.62
C LYS A 42 -13.60 7.47 -6.71
N LEU A 43 -12.61 7.26 -7.58
CA LEU A 43 -12.67 6.25 -8.64
C LEU A 43 -12.83 4.84 -8.06
N LEU A 44 -12.03 4.50 -7.05
CA LEU A 44 -12.01 3.20 -6.40
C LEU A 44 -13.19 2.98 -5.44
N SER A 45 -13.73 4.05 -4.85
CA SER A 45 -14.89 3.99 -3.94
C SER A 45 -16.24 4.23 -4.64
N GLY A 46 -16.24 4.47 -5.94
CA GLY A 46 -17.45 4.75 -6.71
C GLY A 46 -18.46 3.60 -6.68
N LYS A 47 -19.76 3.91 -6.49
CA LYS A 47 -20.85 2.93 -6.52
C LYS A 47 -20.83 2.08 -7.79
N LEU A 48 -20.39 2.67 -8.91
CA LEU A 48 -20.26 1.98 -10.20
C LEU A 48 -19.20 0.86 -10.14
N TYR A 49 -18.07 1.10 -9.46
CA TYR A 49 -17.00 0.11 -9.27
C TYR A 49 -17.49 -1.07 -8.41
N PHE A 50 -18.18 -0.79 -7.30
CA PHE A 50 -18.74 -1.85 -6.45
C PHE A 50 -19.87 -2.62 -7.14
N SER A 51 -20.76 -1.93 -7.85
CA SER A 51 -21.84 -2.57 -8.61
C SER A 51 -21.29 -3.46 -9.73
N LEU A 52 -20.30 -2.99 -10.48
CA LEU A 52 -19.65 -3.77 -11.52
C LEU A 52 -18.93 -4.99 -10.93
N ARG A 53 -18.24 -4.83 -9.81
CA ARG A 53 -17.58 -5.91 -9.08
C ARG A 53 -18.56 -6.99 -8.64
N GLU A 54 -19.69 -6.62 -8.04
CA GLU A 54 -20.72 -7.57 -7.59
C GLU A 54 -21.39 -8.27 -8.77
N THR A 55 -21.68 -7.55 -9.86
CA THR A 55 -22.26 -8.13 -11.08
C THR A 55 -21.30 -9.14 -11.71
N ILE A 56 -20.02 -8.81 -11.81
CA ILE A 56 -18.98 -9.71 -12.33
C ILE A 56 -18.83 -10.95 -11.43
N LYS A 57 -18.85 -10.80 -10.09
CA LYS A 57 -18.85 -11.93 -9.16
C LYS A 57 -20.04 -12.87 -9.38
N MET A 58 -21.25 -12.32 -9.54
CA MET A 58 -22.45 -13.12 -9.83
C MET A 58 -22.35 -13.88 -11.14
N ILE A 59 -21.87 -13.24 -12.21
CA ILE A 59 -21.70 -13.87 -13.51
C ILE A 59 -20.71 -15.03 -13.42
N ILE A 60 -19.57 -14.85 -12.75
CA ILE A 60 -18.54 -15.90 -12.64
C ILE A 60 -18.98 -17.05 -11.73
N SER A 61 -19.65 -16.76 -10.62
CA SER A 61 -20.20 -17.83 -9.76
C SER A 61 -21.22 -18.71 -10.48
N SER A 62 -21.94 -18.11 -11.44
CA SER A 62 -22.91 -18.85 -12.27
C SER A 62 -22.24 -19.68 -13.39
N PHE A 63 -21.09 -19.26 -13.88
CA PHE A 63 -20.33 -19.94 -14.94
C PHE A 63 -19.32 -20.99 -14.43
N SER A 64 -18.90 -20.94 -13.17
CA SER A 64 -17.84 -21.77 -12.60
C SER A 64 -18.12 -23.28 -12.62
N LYS A 65 -19.34 -23.71 -12.85
CA LYS A 65 -19.68 -25.16 -12.89
C LYS A 65 -19.44 -25.87 -14.22
N ARG A 66 -19.10 -25.18 -15.30
CA ARG A 66 -19.00 -25.78 -16.64
C ARG A 66 -17.72 -25.54 -17.44
N PHE A 67 -16.75 -24.77 -16.94
CA PHE A 67 -15.59 -24.32 -17.74
C PHE A 67 -14.24 -24.50 -17.03
N SER A 68 -13.86 -25.74 -16.71
CA SER A 68 -12.63 -26.00 -15.93
C SER A 68 -11.31 -26.02 -16.73
N GLN A 69 -11.30 -25.87 -18.03
CA GLN A 69 -10.07 -26.04 -18.83
C GLN A 69 -9.57 -24.82 -19.64
N LYS A 70 -10.32 -23.71 -19.66
CA LYS A 70 -9.82 -22.43 -20.27
C LYS A 70 -9.89 -21.26 -19.28
N ALA A 71 -10.07 -21.53 -18.01
CA ALA A 71 -10.38 -20.56 -16.97
C ALA A 71 -9.19 -19.73 -16.49
N GLY A 72 -7.94 -20.16 -16.67
CA GLY A 72 -6.78 -19.50 -16.07
C GLY A 72 -6.64 -18.03 -16.46
N LYS A 73 -6.72 -17.71 -17.75
CA LYS A 73 -6.59 -16.30 -18.21
C LYS A 73 -7.78 -15.42 -17.80
N ALA A 74 -8.99 -15.99 -17.77
CA ALA A 74 -10.18 -15.25 -17.33
C ALA A 74 -10.20 -15.05 -15.81
N GLU A 75 -9.69 -16.02 -15.07
CA GLU A 75 -9.51 -15.93 -13.61
C GLU A 75 -8.46 -14.90 -13.22
N ASP A 76 -7.32 -14.86 -13.93
CA ASP A 76 -6.27 -13.86 -13.71
C ASP A 76 -6.77 -12.45 -14.05
N LEU A 77 -7.46 -12.27 -15.15
CA LEU A 77 -8.05 -10.98 -15.53
C LEU A 77 -9.07 -10.51 -14.48
N PHE A 78 -9.91 -11.42 -14.02
CA PHE A 78 -10.89 -11.13 -12.98
C PHE A 78 -10.25 -10.81 -11.64
N ARG A 79 -9.26 -11.60 -11.22
CA ARG A 79 -8.48 -11.34 -10.02
C ARG A 79 -7.89 -9.93 -10.07
N ASN A 80 -7.26 -9.56 -11.19
CA ASN A 80 -6.63 -8.26 -11.38
C ASN A 80 -7.61 -7.09 -11.28
N ILE A 81 -8.78 -7.22 -11.88
CA ILE A 81 -9.84 -6.20 -11.80
C ILE A 81 -10.39 -6.08 -10.37
N VAL A 82 -10.56 -7.21 -9.68
CA VAL A 82 -11.15 -7.24 -8.32
C VAL A 82 -10.17 -6.79 -7.25
N THR A 83 -8.88 -7.10 -7.41
CA THR A 83 -7.85 -6.80 -6.39
C THR A 83 -7.13 -5.47 -6.59
N GLY A 84 -7.35 -4.78 -7.72
CA GLY A 84 -6.69 -3.49 -7.99
C GLY A 84 -5.20 -3.60 -8.31
N GLY A 85 -4.71 -4.80 -8.59
CA GLY A 85 -3.30 -5.07 -8.89
C GLY A 85 -2.87 -4.77 -10.32
N THR A 86 -3.73 -4.20 -11.16
CA THR A 86 -3.50 -4.03 -12.60
C THR A 86 -2.17 -3.38 -12.96
N LEU A 87 -1.78 -2.30 -12.29
CA LEU A 87 -0.50 -1.62 -12.54
C LEU A 87 0.70 -2.57 -12.32
N PHE A 88 0.69 -3.33 -11.25
CA PHE A 88 1.79 -4.23 -10.92
C PHE A 88 1.84 -5.43 -11.85
N ASN A 89 0.67 -5.89 -12.32
CA ASN A 89 0.59 -6.96 -13.32
C ASN A 89 1.13 -6.50 -14.67
N GLU A 90 0.85 -5.26 -15.08
CA GLU A 90 1.43 -4.66 -16.28
C GLU A 90 2.96 -4.52 -16.20
N LEU A 91 3.48 -4.32 -14.99
CA LEU A 91 4.93 -4.36 -14.72
C LEU A 91 5.50 -5.79 -14.67
N GLY A 92 4.69 -6.83 -14.91
CA GLY A 92 5.13 -8.22 -14.93
C GLY A 92 5.20 -8.91 -13.56
N PHE A 93 4.59 -8.33 -12.51
CA PHE A 93 4.51 -8.93 -11.19
C PHE A 93 3.26 -9.80 -11.01
N TYR A 94 3.42 -10.94 -10.35
CA TYR A 94 2.29 -11.66 -9.80
C TYR A 94 1.83 -10.95 -8.53
N TYR A 95 0.64 -10.36 -8.57
CA TYR A 95 0.10 -9.56 -7.46
C TYR A 95 -0.68 -10.44 -6.47
N VAL A 96 -0.35 -10.29 -5.19
CA VAL A 96 -1.02 -10.93 -4.05
C VAL A 96 -1.49 -9.86 -3.08
N GLY A 97 -2.78 -9.76 -2.85
CA GLY A 97 -3.33 -8.79 -1.88
C GLY A 97 -4.58 -8.06 -2.38
N PRO A 98 -5.02 -7.01 -1.68
CA PRO A 98 -4.46 -6.50 -0.42
C PRO A 98 -4.74 -7.43 0.78
N ILE A 99 -3.79 -7.53 1.69
CA ILE A 99 -3.81 -8.40 2.86
C ILE A 99 -3.75 -7.53 4.12
N ASP A 100 -4.39 -7.94 5.22
CA ASP A 100 -4.20 -7.30 6.51
C ASP A 100 -2.77 -7.55 7.03
N GLY A 101 -1.95 -6.50 7.08
CA GLY A 101 -0.56 -6.58 7.54
C GLY A 101 -0.41 -6.72 9.05
N HIS A 102 -1.51 -6.68 9.82
CA HIS A 102 -1.51 -6.95 11.26
C HIS A 102 -1.92 -8.39 11.61
N ASP A 103 -2.43 -9.13 10.63
CA ASP A 103 -2.70 -10.57 10.75
C ASP A 103 -1.45 -11.37 10.41
N VAL A 104 -0.60 -11.57 11.43
CA VAL A 104 0.71 -12.20 11.25
C VAL A 104 0.58 -13.68 10.86
N GLU A 105 -0.42 -14.39 11.38
CA GLU A 105 -0.63 -15.80 11.07
C GLU A 105 -0.97 -15.99 9.59
N ASN A 106 -1.88 -15.18 9.07
CA ASN A 106 -2.24 -15.19 7.65
C ASN A 106 -1.05 -14.77 6.77
N LEU A 107 -0.26 -13.78 7.19
CA LEU A 107 0.93 -13.37 6.46
C LEU A 107 1.95 -14.49 6.34
N VAL A 108 2.22 -15.24 7.42
CA VAL A 108 3.13 -16.38 7.41
C VAL A 108 2.67 -17.43 6.39
N GLN A 109 1.37 -17.79 6.40
CA GLN A 109 0.82 -18.75 5.44
C GLN A 109 0.97 -18.27 3.99
N ILE A 110 0.74 -16.97 3.74
CA ILE A 110 0.90 -16.39 2.40
C ILE A 110 2.36 -16.43 1.93
N PHE A 111 3.31 -16.08 2.80
CA PHE A 111 4.73 -16.16 2.47
C PHE A 111 5.17 -17.60 2.20
N GLU A 112 4.69 -18.57 2.97
CA GLU A 112 4.96 -20.00 2.74
C GLU A 112 4.38 -20.46 1.41
N ASN A 113 3.16 -20.07 1.08
CA ASN A 113 2.51 -20.39 -0.20
C ASN A 113 3.28 -19.79 -1.38
N VAL A 114 3.70 -18.54 -1.28
CA VAL A 114 4.50 -17.88 -2.33
C VAL A 114 5.87 -18.56 -2.47
N LYS A 115 6.55 -18.86 -1.36
CA LYS A 115 7.85 -19.57 -1.35
C LYS A 115 7.76 -20.94 -2.00
N ASN A 116 6.69 -21.68 -1.74
CA ASN A 116 6.48 -23.03 -2.24
C ASN A 116 5.80 -23.08 -3.62
N SER A 117 5.41 -21.91 -4.16
CA SER A 117 4.81 -21.84 -5.48
C SER A 117 5.85 -22.10 -6.57
N ASN A 118 5.42 -22.72 -7.68
CA ASN A 118 6.26 -22.86 -8.88
C ASN A 118 6.20 -21.60 -9.78
N HIS A 119 5.80 -20.46 -9.23
CA HIS A 119 5.71 -19.23 -10.00
C HIS A 119 7.11 -18.75 -10.42
N GLN A 120 7.27 -18.50 -11.72
CA GLN A 120 8.50 -17.94 -12.26
C GLN A 120 8.30 -16.45 -12.53
N GLY A 121 9.10 -15.62 -11.91
CA GLY A 121 9.05 -14.17 -12.03
C GLY A 121 8.79 -13.46 -10.70
N PRO A 122 8.74 -12.14 -10.72
CA PRO A 122 8.59 -11.35 -9.50
C PRO A 122 7.18 -11.44 -8.92
N VAL A 123 7.09 -11.45 -7.60
CA VAL A 123 5.84 -11.43 -6.85
C VAL A 123 5.76 -10.14 -6.06
N LEU A 124 4.60 -9.48 -6.08
CA LEU A 124 4.31 -8.34 -5.23
C LEU A 124 3.24 -8.71 -4.21
N ILE A 125 3.60 -8.65 -2.93
CA ILE A 125 2.69 -8.87 -1.80
C ILE A 125 2.28 -7.51 -1.26
N HIS A 126 1.02 -7.15 -1.44
CA HIS A 126 0.46 -5.89 -0.96
C HIS A 126 -0.16 -6.08 0.42
N VAL A 127 0.46 -5.50 1.43
CA VAL A 127 -0.03 -5.55 2.81
C VAL A 127 -0.56 -4.17 3.22
N ARG A 128 -1.74 -4.15 3.80
CA ARG A 128 -2.34 -2.94 4.36
C ARG A 128 -2.09 -2.91 5.86
N THR A 129 -1.51 -1.82 6.32
CA THR A 129 -1.19 -1.62 7.74
C THR A 129 -1.75 -0.29 8.23
N GLN A 130 -1.83 -0.14 9.53
CA GLN A 130 -2.15 1.11 10.19
C GLN A 130 -0.89 1.60 10.91
N LYS A 131 -0.40 2.77 10.54
CA LYS A 131 0.74 3.38 11.22
C LYS A 131 0.42 3.68 12.67
N GLY A 132 1.34 3.35 13.58
CA GLY A 132 1.16 3.53 15.03
C GLY A 132 0.27 2.48 15.71
N LYS A 133 -0.19 1.45 15.00
CA LYS A 133 -1.05 0.38 15.50
C LYS A 133 -0.47 -0.26 16.76
N GLY A 134 -1.32 -0.40 17.79
CA GLY A 134 -0.96 -1.02 19.06
C GLY A 134 -0.43 -0.03 20.11
N TYR A 135 -0.24 1.25 19.74
CA TYR A 135 0.15 2.30 20.70
C TYR A 135 -0.84 3.47 20.61
N LYS A 136 -1.77 3.54 21.57
CA LYS A 136 -2.89 4.48 21.56
C LYS A 136 -2.49 5.93 21.31
N PRO A 137 -1.43 6.49 21.98
CA PRO A 137 -1.01 7.87 21.71
C PRO A 137 -0.54 8.10 20.26
N ALA A 138 0.05 7.10 19.60
CA ALA A 138 0.41 7.20 18.18
C ALA A 138 -0.81 7.06 17.27
N GLU A 139 -1.75 6.18 17.63
CA GLU A 139 -3.00 6.02 16.86
C GLU A 139 -3.86 7.29 16.87
N ASP A 140 -3.85 8.05 17.96
CA ASP A 140 -4.62 9.29 18.12
C ASP A 140 -3.89 10.51 17.57
N SER A 141 -2.57 10.44 17.39
CA SER A 141 -1.76 11.53 16.85
C SER A 141 -2.01 11.74 15.34
N GLY A 142 -2.03 12.99 14.88
CA GLY A 142 -2.21 13.33 13.47
C GLY A 142 -1.06 12.87 12.57
N ASP A 143 0.17 12.89 13.08
CA ASP A 143 1.39 12.43 12.40
C ASP A 143 1.70 10.95 12.65
N LYS A 144 0.88 10.28 13.48
CA LYS A 144 1.05 8.86 13.83
C LYS A 144 2.46 8.54 14.33
N TYR A 145 3.08 9.49 15.00
CA TYR A 145 4.48 9.41 15.46
C TYR A 145 5.46 9.10 14.33
N HIS A 146 5.26 9.72 13.16
CA HIS A 146 6.16 9.51 12.01
C HIS A 146 7.62 9.92 12.32
N GLY A 147 7.80 11.02 13.02
CA GLY A 147 9.11 11.48 13.49
C GLY A 147 8.97 12.00 14.90
N VAL A 148 9.44 11.23 15.87
CA VAL A 148 9.27 11.55 17.27
C VAL A 148 10.59 11.91 17.96
N SER A 149 10.53 12.87 18.87
CA SER A 149 11.56 13.11 19.89
C SER A 149 11.43 12.08 21.01
N LYS A 150 12.26 12.22 22.06
CA LYS A 150 12.07 11.43 23.29
C LYS A 150 10.67 11.67 23.84
N PHE A 151 9.97 10.63 24.23
CA PHE A 151 8.62 10.71 24.76
C PHE A 151 8.43 9.78 25.97
N ASN A 152 7.45 10.10 26.79
CA ASN A 152 7.02 9.24 27.89
C ASN A 152 6.12 8.12 27.30
N ILE A 153 6.50 6.87 27.52
CA ILE A 153 5.79 5.71 26.97
C ILE A 153 4.35 5.61 27.51
N SER A 154 4.15 5.98 28.79
CA SER A 154 2.84 5.86 29.44
C SER A 154 1.86 6.95 29.01
N THR A 155 2.33 8.18 28.80
CA THR A 155 1.47 9.33 28.46
C THR A 155 1.48 9.69 26.98
N GLY A 156 2.53 9.30 26.24
CA GLY A 156 2.75 9.71 24.86
C GLY A 156 3.30 11.14 24.73
N GLU A 157 3.55 11.84 25.82
CA GLU A 157 4.04 13.22 25.78
C GLU A 157 5.47 13.28 25.25
N GLN A 158 5.67 14.08 24.21
CA GLN A 158 6.97 14.28 23.57
C GLN A 158 7.72 15.42 24.25
N THR A 159 8.97 15.18 24.58
CA THR A 159 9.86 16.22 25.12
C THR A 159 10.36 17.09 23.97
N LYS A 160 9.84 18.30 23.84
CA LYS A 160 10.40 19.29 22.91
C LYS A 160 11.74 19.79 23.46
N SER A 161 12.78 19.77 22.64
CA SER A 161 14.04 20.43 23.01
C SER A 161 13.81 21.94 23.05
N ASN A 162 13.86 22.54 24.21
CA ASN A 162 13.84 24.00 24.35
C ASN A 162 15.21 24.55 23.96
N SER A 163 15.47 24.66 22.65
CA SER A 163 16.61 25.41 22.15
C SER A 163 16.18 26.87 21.95
N ASN A 164 16.81 27.79 22.66
CA ASN A 164 16.64 29.24 22.45
C ASN A 164 17.29 29.67 21.10
N ILE A 165 18.01 28.79 20.43
CA ILE A 165 18.67 29.07 19.17
C ILE A 165 17.72 28.65 18.05
N PRO A 166 17.34 29.55 17.13
CA PRO A 166 16.50 29.19 16.01
C PRO A 166 17.20 28.20 15.08
N SER A 167 16.44 27.20 14.58
CA SER A 167 16.98 26.27 13.58
C SER A 167 17.26 27.00 12.26
N TYR A 168 18.21 26.48 11.47
CA TYR A 168 18.49 26.99 10.11
C TYR A 168 17.22 27.03 9.25
N THR A 169 16.36 26.01 9.34
CA THR A 169 15.08 25.95 8.63
C THR A 169 14.18 27.14 9.01
N LYS A 170 14.13 27.48 10.31
CA LYS A 170 13.30 28.60 10.78
C LYS A 170 13.85 29.93 10.25
N VAL A 171 15.14 30.17 10.36
CA VAL A 171 15.79 31.40 9.87
C VAL A 171 15.59 31.52 8.36
N PHE A 172 15.75 30.44 7.60
CA PHE A 172 15.54 30.44 6.15
C PHE A 172 14.10 30.76 5.79
N ALA A 173 13.13 30.12 6.45
CA ALA A 173 11.70 30.35 6.20
C ALA A 173 11.28 31.79 6.53
N GLU A 174 11.71 32.32 7.68
CA GLU A 174 11.42 33.70 8.09
C GLU A 174 12.05 34.71 7.12
N THR A 175 13.27 34.43 6.64
CA THR A 175 13.93 35.29 5.64
C THR A 175 13.19 35.27 4.31
N LEU A 176 12.76 34.12 3.84
CA LEU A 176 11.95 34.01 2.62
C LEU A 176 10.64 34.81 2.73
N ILE A 177 9.89 34.62 3.82
CA ILE A 177 8.65 35.35 4.06
C ILE A 177 8.86 36.86 4.06
N LYS A 178 9.99 37.32 4.64
CA LYS A 178 10.31 38.74 4.71
C LYS A 178 10.63 39.37 3.35
N HIS A 179 11.14 38.59 2.41
CA HIS A 179 11.58 39.09 1.10
C HIS A 179 10.70 38.65 -0.07
N ALA A 180 9.61 37.90 0.18
CA ALA A 180 8.57 37.57 -0.78
C ALA A 180 7.49 38.69 -0.84
#